data_5707cb9c4a690e9a0893e6237cbdad15
#
_entry.id   5707cb9c4a690e9a0893e6237cbdad15
#
_cell.length_a   1.000
_cell.length_b   1.000
_cell.length_c   1.000
_cell.angle_alpha   90.00
_cell.angle_beta   90.00
_cell.angle_gamma   90.00
#
_symmetry.space_group_name_H-M   'P 1'
#
loop_
_entity.id
_entity.type
_entity.pdbx_description
1 polymer ?
#
loop_
_entity_poly.entity_id
_entity_poly.type
_entity_poly.pdbx_seq_one_letter_code
_entity_poly.pdbx_strand_id
1 'polypeptide(L)'
;MGDAFKHTEQYLGKTKNTIFLEIGSDRYEGSTEYFSQLAQKHGAEMHTVDIIDEPKRRLPDLPATWHIGWGSDWCENQLPKFDKKISCLYLDNFDYIWDINLTLNDTDIKQRHFYKEELGITMANQTCQVEHMKQMIALFPYLTDDAVVVFDDTHTLNDCWVGKCGANVIWLLAQGFEIVRQEFFEYGVIMKKT
;
A
#
# COMPACT_ATOMS: atom_id res chain seq x y z
N MET A 1 10.06 -2.24 -10.20
CA MET A 1 9.60 -2.57 -8.85
C MET A 1 10.31 -1.66 -7.89
N GLY A 2 9.56 -0.94 -7.10
CA GLY A 2 10.12 0.02 -6.15
C GLY A 2 10.64 -0.70 -4.91
N ASP A 3 11.82 -0.30 -4.46
CA ASP A 3 12.40 -0.77 -3.19
C ASP A 3 12.27 0.29 -2.08
N ALA A 4 11.44 1.31 -2.30
CA ALA A 4 11.28 2.42 -1.34
C ALA A 4 10.88 1.93 0.05
N PHE A 5 10.06 0.88 0.14
CA PHE A 5 9.61 0.30 1.40
C PHE A 5 10.79 -0.17 2.29
N LYS A 6 11.92 -0.61 1.72
CA LYS A 6 13.11 -1.06 2.46
C LYS A 6 13.75 0.04 3.31
N HIS A 7 13.39 1.29 3.07
CA HIS A 7 13.88 2.43 3.84
C HIS A 7 12.95 2.87 4.97
N THR A 8 11.81 2.19 5.15
CA THR A 8 10.76 2.59 6.11
C THR A 8 11.27 2.65 7.55
N GLU A 9 12.13 1.70 7.95
CA GLU A 9 12.58 1.58 9.34
C GLU A 9 13.18 2.86 9.91
N GLN A 10 13.95 3.62 9.12
CA GLN A 10 14.63 4.83 9.60
C GLN A 10 13.66 5.98 9.96
N TYR A 11 12.41 5.90 9.57
CA TYR A 11 11.38 6.92 9.80
C TYR A 11 10.35 6.53 10.85
N LEU A 12 10.33 5.26 11.29
CA LEU A 12 9.38 4.77 12.27
C LEU A 12 9.47 5.56 13.58
N GLY A 13 8.31 5.88 14.14
CA GLY A 13 8.16 6.48 15.45
C GLY A 13 7.90 5.43 16.54
N LYS A 14 6.88 5.65 17.38
CA LYS A 14 6.45 4.71 18.41
C LYS A 14 5.60 3.61 17.79
N THR A 15 6.09 2.39 17.80
CA THR A 15 5.46 1.26 17.12
C THR A 15 4.97 0.15 18.06
N LYS A 16 5.44 0.15 19.32
CA LYS A 16 5.08 -0.88 20.28
C LYS A 16 3.57 -0.91 20.53
N ASN A 17 2.98 -2.08 20.40
CA ASN A 17 1.53 -2.30 20.57
C ASN A 17 0.67 -1.56 19.53
N THR A 18 1.18 -1.44 18.31
CA THR A 18 0.48 -0.86 17.15
C THR A 18 0.34 -1.90 16.04
N ILE A 19 -0.20 -1.48 14.92
CA ILE A 19 -0.35 -2.29 13.71
C ILE A 19 0.58 -1.75 12.61
N PHE A 20 1.24 -2.68 11.91
CA PHE A 20 1.78 -2.47 10.58
C PHE A 20 0.78 -3.07 9.60
N LEU A 21 0.27 -2.27 8.68
CA LEU A 21 -0.73 -2.68 7.72
C LEU A 21 -0.20 -2.55 6.29
N GLU A 22 -0.32 -3.63 5.54
CA GLU A 22 -0.06 -3.68 4.10
C GLU A 22 -1.38 -3.94 3.37
N ILE A 23 -1.64 -3.21 2.30
CA ILE A 23 -2.74 -3.49 1.38
C ILE A 23 -2.17 -3.71 -0.01
N GLY A 24 -2.34 -4.94 -0.53
CA GLY A 24 -1.59 -5.51 -1.63
C GLY A 24 -0.44 -6.35 -1.09
N SER A 25 -0.70 -7.66 -0.85
CA SER A 25 0.32 -8.56 -0.34
C SER A 25 1.36 -8.87 -1.42
N ASP A 26 2.58 -9.10 -0.97
CA ASP A 26 3.75 -9.42 -1.80
C ASP A 26 3.48 -10.45 -2.90
N ARG A 27 3.83 -10.08 -4.11
CA ARG A 27 3.82 -10.94 -5.30
C ARG A 27 5.24 -11.19 -5.82
N TYR A 28 6.20 -11.49 -4.93
CA TYR A 28 7.62 -11.77 -5.17
C TYR A 28 8.60 -10.60 -4.98
N GLU A 29 8.16 -9.44 -4.53
CA GLU A 29 9.00 -8.27 -4.22
C GLU A 29 9.64 -8.33 -2.83
N GLY A 30 9.04 -9.12 -1.92
CA GLY A 30 9.50 -9.29 -0.54
C GLY A 30 8.94 -8.25 0.43
N SER A 31 7.90 -7.49 0.07
CA SER A 31 7.33 -6.45 0.93
C SER A 31 6.68 -7.03 2.19
N THR A 32 5.82 -8.05 2.05
CA THR A 32 5.15 -8.69 3.19
C THR A 32 6.15 -9.31 4.16
N GLU A 33 7.21 -9.95 3.64
CA GLU A 33 8.27 -10.51 4.47
C GLU A 33 9.02 -9.41 5.21
N TYR A 34 9.41 -8.33 4.52
CA TYR A 34 10.09 -7.19 5.11
C TYR A 34 9.26 -6.55 6.23
N PHE A 35 7.99 -6.21 5.98
CA PHE A 35 7.14 -5.59 6.99
C PHE A 35 6.81 -6.53 8.15
N SER A 36 6.70 -7.83 7.91
CA SER A 36 6.49 -8.84 8.96
C SER A 36 7.68 -8.91 9.91
N GLN A 37 8.91 -8.97 9.38
CA GLN A 37 10.13 -8.95 10.18
C GLN A 37 10.30 -7.63 10.92
N LEU A 38 9.99 -6.52 10.27
CA LEU A 38 10.07 -5.18 10.85
C LEU A 38 9.05 -5.00 12.00
N ALA A 39 7.82 -5.44 11.82
CA ALA A 39 6.78 -5.41 12.85
C ALA A 39 7.20 -6.23 14.09
N GLN A 40 7.71 -7.46 13.88
CA GLN A 40 8.23 -8.29 14.98
C GLN A 40 9.37 -7.59 15.72
N LYS A 41 10.34 -7.02 15.01
CA LYS A 41 11.48 -6.29 15.60
C LYS A 41 11.02 -5.11 16.46
N HIS A 42 9.97 -4.43 16.08
CA HIS A 42 9.46 -3.21 16.70
C HIS A 42 8.29 -3.45 17.68
N GLY A 43 7.86 -4.71 17.88
CA GLY A 43 6.78 -5.06 18.80
C GLY A 43 5.40 -4.60 18.34
N ALA A 44 5.19 -4.52 17.01
CA ALA A 44 3.93 -4.28 16.35
C ALA A 44 3.31 -5.60 15.85
N GLU A 45 2.01 -5.58 15.54
CA GLU A 45 1.32 -6.66 14.83
C GLU A 45 1.35 -6.41 13.33
N MET A 46 1.66 -7.45 12.54
CA MET A 46 1.59 -7.35 11.07
C MET A 46 0.23 -7.83 10.57
N HIS A 47 -0.43 -7.00 9.79
CA HIS A 47 -1.64 -7.32 9.04
C HIS A 47 -1.42 -7.05 7.55
N THR A 48 -1.83 -7.99 6.70
CA THR A 48 -1.77 -7.81 5.25
C THR A 48 -3.11 -8.19 4.61
N VAL A 49 -3.51 -7.44 3.60
CA VAL A 49 -4.80 -7.57 2.91
C VAL A 49 -4.55 -7.76 1.42
N ASP A 50 -5.12 -8.81 0.84
CA ASP A 50 -5.12 -9.01 -0.61
C ASP A 50 -6.47 -9.59 -1.08
N ILE A 51 -6.77 -9.44 -2.36
CA ILE A 51 -7.98 -10.03 -2.98
C ILE A 51 -7.85 -11.53 -3.23
N ILE A 52 -6.62 -12.05 -3.22
CA ILE A 52 -6.32 -13.48 -3.44
C ILE A 52 -5.52 -14.04 -2.27
N ASP A 53 -5.58 -15.37 -2.11
CA ASP A 53 -4.86 -16.08 -1.03
C ASP A 53 -3.50 -16.64 -1.45
N GLU A 54 -3.05 -16.39 -2.67
CA GLU A 54 -1.78 -16.91 -3.19
C GLU A 54 -0.58 -16.47 -2.35
N PRO A 55 -0.42 -15.19 -1.97
CA PRO A 55 0.69 -14.77 -1.13
C PRO A 55 0.72 -15.50 0.23
N LYS A 56 -0.44 -15.68 0.86
CA LYS A 56 -0.58 -16.45 2.10
C LYS A 56 -0.16 -17.91 1.93
N ARG A 57 -0.55 -18.54 0.82
CA ARG A 57 -0.18 -19.95 0.55
C ARG A 57 1.31 -20.12 0.29
N ARG A 58 1.95 -19.10 -0.28
CA ARG A 58 3.39 -19.09 -0.56
C ARG A 58 4.24 -18.83 0.69
N LEU A 59 3.74 -18.02 1.61
CA LEU A 59 4.43 -17.56 2.81
C LEU A 59 3.67 -17.94 4.10
N PRO A 60 3.35 -19.24 4.31
CA PRO A 60 2.45 -19.68 5.39
C PRO A 60 3.01 -19.45 6.80
N ASP A 61 4.34 -19.39 6.94
CA ASP A 61 5.04 -19.31 8.23
C ASP A 61 5.38 -17.87 8.64
N LEU A 62 5.01 -16.87 7.83
CA LEU A 62 5.24 -15.48 8.22
C LEU A 62 4.34 -15.09 9.40
N PRO A 63 4.90 -14.38 10.40
CA PRO A 63 4.13 -13.88 11.54
C PRO A 63 3.26 -12.67 11.13
N ALA A 64 2.29 -12.92 10.27
CA ALA A 64 1.34 -11.94 9.77
C ALA A 64 -0.09 -12.44 9.87
N THR A 65 -1.02 -11.54 10.16
CA THR A 65 -2.45 -11.81 10.07
C THR A 65 -2.92 -11.51 8.65
N TRP A 66 -3.37 -12.54 7.94
CA TRP A 66 -3.78 -12.49 6.55
C TRP A 66 -5.28 -12.22 6.43
N HIS A 67 -5.64 -11.24 5.63
CA HIS A 67 -7.02 -10.91 5.31
C HIS A 67 -7.23 -11.04 3.80
N ILE A 68 -8.34 -11.68 3.42
CA ILE A 68 -8.71 -11.82 2.01
C ILE A 68 -9.95 -10.97 1.76
N GLY A 69 -9.84 -10.05 0.82
CA GLY A 69 -10.93 -9.15 0.45
C GLY A 69 -10.48 -7.94 -0.34
N TRP A 70 -11.44 -7.20 -0.80
CA TRP A 70 -11.21 -5.93 -1.49
C TRP A 70 -10.70 -4.86 -0.52
N GLY A 71 -9.63 -4.14 -0.88
CA GLY A 71 -8.92 -3.26 0.04
C GLY A 71 -9.78 -2.19 0.70
N SER A 72 -10.53 -1.41 -0.07
CA SER A 72 -11.40 -0.37 0.51
C SER A 72 -12.55 -0.96 1.34
N ASP A 73 -13.19 -2.02 0.88
CA ASP A 73 -14.26 -2.70 1.62
C ASP A 73 -13.73 -3.27 2.95
N TRP A 74 -12.52 -3.83 2.92
CA TRP A 74 -11.87 -4.33 4.13
C TRP A 74 -11.61 -3.19 5.12
N CYS A 75 -11.07 -2.07 4.64
CA CYS A 75 -10.81 -0.89 5.49
C CYS A 75 -12.11 -0.39 6.16
N GLU A 76 -13.18 -0.24 5.40
CA GLU A 76 -14.46 0.26 5.94
C GLU A 76 -15.09 -0.70 6.96
N ASN A 77 -14.99 -2.03 6.74
CA ASN A 77 -15.72 -3.02 7.52
C ASN A 77 -14.91 -3.66 8.67
N GLN A 78 -13.58 -3.68 8.58
CA GLN A 78 -12.74 -4.36 9.56
C GLN A 78 -12.00 -3.40 10.49
N LEU A 79 -11.48 -2.27 9.99
CA LEU A 79 -10.75 -1.31 10.84
C LEU A 79 -11.53 -0.84 12.08
N PRO A 80 -12.84 -0.60 12.03
CA PRO A 80 -13.61 -0.22 13.22
C PRO A 80 -13.58 -1.27 14.35
N LYS A 81 -13.15 -2.50 14.08
CA LYS A 81 -13.05 -3.59 15.06
C LYS A 81 -11.68 -3.67 15.74
N PHE A 82 -10.72 -2.89 15.27
CA PHE A 82 -9.38 -2.88 15.84
C PHE A 82 -9.32 -1.90 17.02
N ASP A 83 -8.67 -2.33 18.08
CA ASP A 83 -8.40 -1.53 19.29
C ASP A 83 -7.03 -0.83 19.23
N LYS A 84 -6.23 -1.14 18.22
CA LYS A 84 -4.88 -0.61 18.03
C LYS A 84 -4.82 0.34 16.84
N LYS A 85 -3.93 1.33 16.95
CA LYS A 85 -3.64 2.27 15.87
C LYS A 85 -2.59 1.72 14.91
N ILE A 86 -2.60 2.22 13.69
CA ILE A 86 -1.65 1.90 12.63
C ILE A 86 -0.47 2.88 12.70
N SER A 87 0.73 2.37 12.93
CA SER A 87 1.96 3.16 12.95
C SER A 87 2.77 3.08 11.66
N CYS A 88 2.52 2.05 10.86
CA CYS A 88 3.12 1.88 9.54
C CYS A 88 2.06 1.37 8.56
N LEU A 89 1.91 2.05 7.44
CA LEU A 89 0.99 1.71 6.36
C LEU A 89 1.77 1.59 5.05
N TYR A 90 1.54 0.49 4.31
CA TYR A 90 2.04 0.30 2.95
C TYR A 90 0.87 0.04 2.01
N LEU A 91 0.78 0.83 0.92
CA LEU A 91 -0.26 0.67 -0.11
C LEU A 91 0.39 0.31 -1.44
N ASP A 92 0.09 -0.89 -1.92
CA ASP A 92 0.61 -1.47 -3.16
C ASP A 92 -0.39 -2.37 -3.90
N ASN A 93 -1.65 -2.29 -3.58
CA ASN A 93 -2.65 -3.05 -4.32
C ASN A 93 -3.04 -2.34 -5.62
N PHE A 94 -3.73 -3.04 -6.51
CA PHE A 94 -4.24 -2.57 -7.78
C PHE A 94 -3.14 -2.09 -8.75
N ASP A 95 -3.15 -2.60 -9.96
CA ASP A 95 -2.11 -2.28 -10.95
C ASP A 95 -2.33 -0.91 -11.61
N TYR A 96 -1.23 -0.22 -11.93
CA TYR A 96 -1.22 1.06 -12.63
C TYR A 96 -0.65 0.88 -14.04
N ILE A 97 -1.24 1.54 -15.03
CA ILE A 97 -0.83 1.45 -16.43
C ILE A 97 0.11 2.61 -16.75
N TRP A 98 1.39 2.31 -16.92
CA TRP A 98 2.43 3.31 -17.16
C TRP A 98 2.52 3.76 -18.62
N ASP A 99 2.28 2.86 -19.58
CA ASP A 99 2.34 3.19 -21.00
C ASP A 99 0.99 3.62 -21.54
N ILE A 100 0.82 4.94 -21.70
CA ILE A 100 -0.40 5.55 -22.26
C ILE A 100 -0.46 5.36 -23.79
N ASN A 101 0.67 5.12 -24.45
CA ASN A 101 0.76 4.97 -25.90
C ASN A 101 0.43 3.58 -26.40
N LEU A 102 0.15 2.65 -25.47
CA LEU A 102 -0.61 1.41 -25.70
C LEU A 102 -0.06 0.45 -26.75
N THR A 103 1.18 0.11 -26.66
CA THR A 103 1.58 -1.25 -26.96
C THR A 103 1.37 -2.07 -25.68
N LEU A 104 0.14 -2.48 -25.41
CA LEU A 104 -0.14 -3.38 -24.30
C LEU A 104 0.76 -4.60 -24.45
N ASN A 105 1.67 -4.77 -23.51
CA ASN A 105 2.44 -6.01 -23.45
C ASN A 105 1.55 -7.16 -22.99
N ASP A 106 2.01 -8.39 -23.15
CA ASP A 106 1.23 -9.58 -22.78
C ASP A 106 0.85 -9.61 -21.29
N THR A 107 1.64 -8.95 -20.43
CA THR A 107 1.37 -8.86 -19.00
C THR A 107 0.18 -7.95 -18.74
N ASP A 108 0.15 -6.75 -19.35
CA ASP A 108 -0.96 -5.81 -19.19
C ASP A 108 -2.29 -6.41 -19.71
N ILE A 109 -2.23 -7.17 -20.82
CA ILE A 109 -3.40 -7.86 -21.36
C ILE A 109 -3.92 -8.90 -20.39
N LYS A 110 -3.03 -9.73 -19.79
CA LYS A 110 -3.40 -10.74 -18.80
C LYS A 110 -3.98 -10.12 -17.54
N GLN A 111 -3.36 -9.05 -17.04
CA GLN A 111 -3.85 -8.32 -15.87
C GLN A 111 -5.24 -7.74 -16.13
N ARG A 112 -5.46 -7.07 -17.26
CA ARG A 112 -6.77 -6.52 -17.62
C ARG A 112 -7.84 -7.60 -17.74
N HIS A 113 -7.50 -8.76 -18.32
CA HIS A 113 -8.38 -9.90 -18.40
C HIS A 113 -8.74 -10.40 -17.01
N PHE A 114 -7.76 -10.61 -16.13
CA PHE A 114 -7.97 -11.02 -14.75
C PHE A 114 -8.90 -10.05 -14.01
N TYR A 115 -8.63 -8.74 -14.05
CA TYR A 115 -9.50 -7.76 -13.39
C TYR A 115 -10.94 -7.82 -13.90
N LYS A 116 -11.11 -7.97 -15.21
CA LYS A 116 -12.43 -7.98 -15.81
C LYS A 116 -13.20 -9.27 -15.55
N GLU A 117 -12.59 -10.42 -15.77
CA GLU A 117 -13.27 -11.72 -15.72
C GLU A 117 -13.38 -12.27 -14.29
N GLU A 118 -12.36 -12.09 -13.46
CA GLU A 118 -12.36 -12.62 -12.10
C GLU A 118 -12.92 -11.63 -11.07
N LEU A 119 -12.73 -10.32 -11.28
CA LEU A 119 -13.12 -9.30 -10.31
C LEU A 119 -14.30 -8.44 -10.79
N GLY A 120 -14.69 -8.52 -12.06
CA GLY A 120 -15.76 -7.69 -12.63
C GLY A 120 -15.41 -6.21 -12.76
N ILE A 121 -14.11 -5.86 -12.74
CA ILE A 121 -13.62 -4.49 -12.67
C ILE A 121 -12.87 -4.12 -13.94
N THR A 122 -13.10 -2.93 -14.46
CA THR A 122 -12.27 -2.38 -15.53
C THR A 122 -10.99 -1.81 -14.95
N MET A 123 -9.85 -2.42 -15.28
CA MET A 123 -8.55 -1.92 -14.90
C MET A 123 -8.25 -0.60 -15.63
N ALA A 124 -8.12 0.47 -14.88
CA ALA A 124 -7.77 1.80 -15.36
C ALA A 124 -7.05 2.59 -14.29
N ASN A 125 -6.16 3.52 -14.67
CA ASN A 125 -5.42 4.34 -13.71
C ASN A 125 -6.35 5.15 -12.79
N GLN A 126 -7.46 5.63 -13.33
CA GLN A 126 -8.46 6.34 -12.54
C GLN A 126 -9.11 5.43 -11.48
N THR A 127 -9.46 4.19 -11.83
CA THR A 127 -10.00 3.21 -10.85
C THR A 127 -8.99 2.86 -9.79
N CYS A 128 -7.73 2.68 -10.16
CA CYS A 128 -6.61 2.47 -9.24
C CYS A 128 -6.50 3.62 -8.23
N GLN A 129 -6.41 4.86 -8.70
CA GLN A 129 -6.28 6.04 -7.85
C GLN A 129 -7.50 6.25 -6.93
N VAL A 130 -8.71 6.01 -7.43
CA VAL A 130 -9.94 6.09 -6.62
C VAL A 130 -9.95 5.04 -5.52
N GLU A 131 -9.52 3.81 -5.81
CA GLU A 131 -9.43 2.73 -4.82
C GLU A 131 -8.46 3.10 -3.70
N HIS A 132 -7.24 3.53 -4.03
CA HIS A 132 -6.25 3.95 -3.04
C HIS A 132 -6.71 5.16 -2.21
N MET A 133 -7.44 6.10 -2.82
CA MET A 133 -7.99 7.25 -2.10
C MET A 133 -9.06 6.81 -1.10
N LYS A 134 -9.97 5.90 -1.46
CA LYS A 134 -10.97 5.34 -0.53
C LYS A 134 -10.30 4.66 0.65
N GLN A 135 -9.28 3.84 0.39
CA GLN A 135 -8.50 3.19 1.44
C GLN A 135 -7.88 4.23 2.38
N MET A 136 -7.19 5.23 1.82
CA MET A 136 -6.50 6.24 2.63
C MET A 136 -7.47 7.04 3.51
N ILE A 137 -8.63 7.45 2.99
CA ILE A 137 -9.66 8.15 3.75
C ILE A 137 -10.17 7.28 4.90
N ALA A 138 -10.44 5.99 4.66
CA ALA A 138 -10.89 5.06 5.67
C ALA A 138 -9.82 4.79 6.75
N LEU A 139 -8.54 4.70 6.35
CA LEU A 139 -7.40 4.41 7.21
C LEU A 139 -6.98 5.59 8.09
N PHE A 140 -7.15 6.80 7.61
CA PHE A 140 -6.62 8.02 8.25
C PHE A 140 -6.98 8.20 9.73
N PRO A 141 -8.24 7.94 10.18
CA PRO A 141 -8.60 8.06 11.58
C PRO A 141 -7.90 7.05 12.51
N TYR A 142 -7.35 5.99 11.93
CA TYR A 142 -6.69 4.89 12.66
C TYR A 142 -5.17 5.04 12.70
N LEU A 143 -4.58 6.01 12.01
CA LEU A 143 -3.16 6.28 12.06
C LEU A 143 -2.74 6.83 13.42
N THR A 144 -1.51 6.49 13.86
CA THR A 144 -0.87 7.16 15.01
C THR A 144 -0.46 8.59 14.65
N ASP A 145 -0.14 9.40 15.65
CA ASP A 145 0.29 10.79 15.41
C ASP A 145 1.67 10.89 14.75
N ASP A 146 2.46 9.84 14.80
CA ASP A 146 3.79 9.71 14.19
C ASP A 146 3.84 8.63 13.11
N ALA A 147 2.68 8.30 12.51
CA ALA A 147 2.56 7.26 11.50
C ALA A 147 3.44 7.50 10.28
N VAL A 148 3.97 6.39 9.76
CA VAL A 148 4.68 6.35 8.47
C VAL A 148 3.78 5.71 7.44
N VAL A 149 3.62 6.37 6.30
CA VAL A 149 2.85 5.88 5.15
C VAL A 149 3.78 5.72 3.97
N VAL A 150 3.77 4.55 3.37
CA VAL A 150 4.59 4.18 2.22
C VAL A 150 3.68 3.89 1.03
N PHE A 151 3.97 4.50 -0.08
CA PHE A 151 3.28 4.30 -1.35
C PHE A 151 4.21 3.69 -2.37
N ASP A 152 3.82 2.59 -2.97
CA ASP A 152 4.50 2.02 -4.13
C ASP A 152 4.01 2.65 -5.44
N ASP A 153 4.77 2.46 -6.51
CA ASP A 153 4.42 2.93 -7.87
C ASP A 153 3.92 4.39 -7.90
N THR A 154 4.56 5.27 -7.12
CA THR A 154 4.15 6.68 -6.95
C THR A 154 5.37 7.60 -7.04
N HIS A 155 5.33 8.56 -7.95
CA HIS A 155 6.43 9.52 -8.17
C HIS A 155 5.93 10.82 -8.80
N THR A 156 6.84 11.76 -9.05
CA THR A 156 6.52 12.99 -9.79
C THR A 156 6.88 12.87 -11.26
N LEU A 157 6.01 13.37 -12.13
CA LEU A 157 6.24 13.56 -13.55
C LEU A 157 5.81 14.98 -13.95
N ASN A 158 6.72 15.77 -14.50
CA ASN A 158 6.46 17.17 -14.86
C ASN A 158 5.82 17.97 -13.69
N ASP A 159 6.41 17.86 -12.50
CA ASP A 159 5.96 18.49 -11.25
C ASP A 159 4.56 18.06 -10.77
N CYS A 160 3.97 17.02 -11.36
CA CYS A 160 2.70 16.44 -10.92
C CYS A 160 2.92 15.09 -10.27
N TRP A 161 2.21 14.82 -9.18
CA TRP A 161 2.16 13.49 -8.58
C TRP A 161 1.36 12.53 -9.45
N VAL A 162 1.98 11.41 -9.80
CA VAL A 162 1.39 10.35 -10.65
C VAL A 162 1.55 8.98 -10.00
N GLY A 163 1.00 7.96 -10.63
CA GLY A 163 1.05 6.59 -10.14
C GLY A 163 -0.16 6.21 -9.28
N LYS A 164 -0.05 5.09 -8.59
CA LYS A 164 -1.13 4.48 -7.80
C LYS A 164 -1.70 5.47 -6.77
N CYS A 165 -0.82 6.12 -6.03
CA CYS A 165 -1.15 6.94 -4.86
C CYS A 165 -0.85 8.44 -5.04
N GLY A 166 -0.68 8.94 -6.26
CA GLY A 166 -0.34 10.35 -6.48
C GLY A 166 -1.32 11.34 -5.82
N ALA A 167 -2.63 11.07 -5.91
CA ALA A 167 -3.66 11.86 -5.24
C ALA A 167 -3.57 11.78 -3.70
N ASN A 168 -3.20 10.61 -3.16
CA ASN A 168 -3.02 10.40 -1.72
C ASN A 168 -1.87 11.22 -1.15
N VAL A 169 -0.77 11.37 -1.90
CA VAL A 169 0.36 12.22 -1.50
C VAL A 169 -0.11 13.66 -1.31
N ILE A 170 -0.80 14.22 -2.31
CA ILE A 170 -1.32 15.59 -2.24
C ILE A 170 -2.27 15.76 -1.05
N TRP A 171 -3.16 14.78 -0.85
CA TRP A 171 -4.13 14.82 0.24
C TRP A 171 -3.45 14.74 1.61
N LEU A 172 -2.47 13.85 1.80
CA LEU A 172 -1.73 13.71 3.06
C LEU A 172 -0.89 14.95 3.38
N LEU A 173 -0.28 15.61 2.37
CA LEU A 173 0.38 16.91 2.58
C LEU A 173 -0.57 17.94 3.18
N ALA A 174 -1.83 17.98 2.70
CA ALA A 174 -2.87 18.86 3.25
C ALA A 174 -3.33 18.45 4.67
N GLN A 175 -3.06 17.20 5.10
CA GLN A 175 -3.34 16.70 6.45
C GLN A 175 -2.13 16.84 7.41
N GLY A 176 -1.05 17.51 7.03
CA GLY A 176 0.11 17.74 7.86
C GLY A 176 1.16 16.63 7.85
N PHE A 177 1.14 15.77 6.83
CA PHE A 177 2.25 14.85 6.57
C PHE A 177 3.35 15.56 5.78
N GLU A 178 4.57 15.08 5.94
CA GLU A 178 5.74 15.51 5.16
C GLU A 178 6.27 14.33 4.35
N ILE A 179 6.81 14.62 3.15
CA ILE A 179 7.56 13.65 2.36
C ILE A 179 8.95 13.55 2.98
N VAL A 180 9.26 12.41 3.57
CA VAL A 180 10.57 12.15 4.18
C VAL A 180 11.53 11.41 3.25
N ARG A 181 10.97 10.74 2.23
CA ARG A 181 11.75 10.11 1.15
C ARG A 181 10.92 10.01 -0.12
N GLN A 182 11.58 10.27 -1.25
CA GLN A 182 11.06 10.02 -2.59
C GLN A 182 12.13 9.33 -3.40
N GLU A 183 11.82 8.16 -3.93
CA GLU A 183 12.72 7.40 -4.80
C GLU A 183 12.26 7.52 -6.24
N PHE A 184 13.01 8.28 -7.02
CA PHE A 184 12.67 8.55 -8.41
C PHE A 184 12.77 7.31 -9.31
N PHE A 185 13.78 6.45 -9.08
CA PHE A 185 13.99 5.22 -9.85
C PHE A 185 13.23 4.02 -9.29
N GLU A 186 12.80 4.09 -8.05
CA GLU A 186 12.07 3.04 -7.35
C GLU A 186 10.56 3.33 -7.26
N TYR A 187 10.14 4.45 -7.86
CA TYR A 187 8.75 4.89 -7.93
C TYR A 187 7.99 4.80 -6.61
N GLY A 188 8.66 5.11 -5.50
CA GLY A 188 8.05 5.02 -4.18
C GLY A 188 8.20 6.29 -3.36
N VAL A 189 7.24 6.52 -2.46
CA VAL A 189 7.21 7.69 -1.56
C VAL A 189 6.99 7.23 -0.13
N ILE A 190 7.79 7.77 0.80
CA ILE A 190 7.57 7.62 2.24
C ILE A 190 7.15 8.98 2.80
N MET A 191 6.02 8.97 3.49
CA MET A 191 5.47 10.14 4.18
C MET A 191 5.39 9.88 5.68
N LYS A 192 5.57 10.93 6.47
CA LYS A 192 5.46 10.87 7.92
C LYS A 192 4.58 12.00 8.43
N LYS A 193 3.75 11.70 9.40
CA LYS A 193 2.99 12.71 10.14
C LYS A 193 3.92 13.39 11.13
N THR A 194 3.92 14.72 11.14
CA THR A 194 4.76 15.57 12.00
C THR A 194 3.95 16.30 13.05
#